data_67f92a083fddaee46b2a80b730b0943d
#
_entry.id   67f92a083fddaee46b2a80b730b0943d
#
_cell.length_a   1.000
_cell.length_b   1.000
_cell.length_c   1.000
_cell.angle_alpha   90.00
_cell.angle_beta   90.00
_cell.angle_gamma   90.00
#
_symmetry.space_group_name_H-M   'P 1'
#
loop_
_entity.id
_entity.type
_entity.pdbx_description
1 polymer ?
#
loop_
_entity_poly.entity_id
_entity_poly.type
_entity_poly.pdbx_seq_one_letter_code
_entity_poly.pdbx_strand_id
1 'polypeptide(L)'
;MMLDNIGKYASSFAQYAWFCYGKPAILQGDGFKIISSQGTQQGDVLGPLFFSVGILPLVKDVSALCEWSNWYLDDAVLCGSDQQLGEALSYIQSKKEEYGLALNLKKCQLWSPLPEVKATQLSGVPRVSSLEGVRILGTPVGSSTYIDSFIEKCSQNLDEVLKLLPGIGCSRTSFLLLKFCLSACKVTHLLRSLPFLKGAKLAQLASSLIRQAVGLVVGIPLSELQWELARLPIREGGLGLLDPLAIHPPAFISAFCSSKLISFDLGLPCLSPPSDFNLAVDWLQVISPSMVHTVSCIPSSRITASDETSVGRFLNWKHHFWSELAVRFMVEDFDSKAPARMASFRSLCASPHAGDWILATPPSGDEKSLSSREWQFLLRWRLCIPFAQGCACPGCGEVQDAYGDHAMACISMGIYRRHNYVRDALLQECQGAGVTSHSNGAPLPELGDRPADIFLDNFGAGSPVAVDVSVVSGLQPSRSLATSHAGVRAKQRETQKKNQYEESCRAVGWGFVPFVAETTGAWGSEAHKVMSQLISLSASKIGETKQESTVKVWKSLSIALAKSIAEQLIGAFGPYIY
;
A
#
# COMPACT_ATOMS: atom_id res chain seq x y z
N MET A 1 -22.64 -33.28 15.17
CA MET A 1 -22.69 -32.04 15.96
C MET A 1 -22.40 -30.80 15.10
N MET A 2 -21.20 -30.58 14.49
CA MET A 2 -20.91 -29.37 13.68
C MET A 2 -21.92 -29.21 12.53
N LEU A 3 -22.14 -30.23 11.72
CA LEU A 3 -23.10 -30.21 10.59
C LEU A 3 -24.53 -30.01 11.06
N ASP A 4 -24.92 -30.57 12.18
CA ASP A 4 -26.27 -30.39 12.76
C ASP A 4 -26.47 -28.94 13.20
N ASN A 5 -25.45 -28.35 13.84
CA ASN A 5 -25.49 -26.93 14.24
C ASN A 5 -25.52 -26.00 13.02
N ILE A 6 -24.78 -26.32 11.94
CA ILE A 6 -24.89 -25.56 10.69
C ILE A 6 -26.30 -25.66 10.11
N GLY A 7 -26.89 -26.87 10.10
CA GLY A 7 -28.28 -27.07 9.66
C GLY A 7 -29.27 -26.22 10.46
N LYS A 8 -29.04 -26.08 11.78
CA LYS A 8 -29.92 -25.34 12.68
C LYS A 8 -29.73 -23.83 12.63
N TYR A 9 -28.49 -23.34 12.58
CA TYR A 9 -28.19 -21.91 12.75
C TYR A 9 -27.75 -21.19 11.46
N ALA A 10 -27.38 -21.94 10.43
CA ALA A 10 -26.94 -21.43 9.14
C ALA A 10 -27.41 -22.34 7.99
N SER A 11 -28.73 -22.63 7.93
CA SER A 11 -29.35 -23.60 7.05
C SER A 11 -29.05 -23.41 5.57
N SER A 12 -28.87 -22.18 5.12
CA SER A 12 -28.48 -21.87 3.74
C SER A 12 -27.12 -22.46 3.32
N PHE A 13 -26.25 -22.75 4.27
CA PHE A 13 -24.93 -23.36 4.05
C PHE A 13 -24.92 -24.89 4.30
N ALA A 14 -26.00 -25.46 4.81
CA ALA A 14 -26.03 -26.86 5.24
C ALA A 14 -25.64 -27.85 4.13
N GLN A 15 -26.16 -27.64 2.93
CA GLN A 15 -25.89 -28.50 1.77
C GLN A 15 -24.42 -28.48 1.35
N TYR A 16 -23.83 -27.28 1.32
CA TYR A 16 -22.41 -27.10 1.03
C TYR A 16 -21.53 -27.68 2.13
N ALA A 17 -21.85 -27.45 3.39
CA ALA A 17 -21.12 -28.03 4.53
C ALA A 17 -21.14 -29.56 4.52
N TRP A 18 -22.29 -30.17 4.22
CA TRP A 18 -22.41 -31.62 4.01
C TRP A 18 -21.56 -32.12 2.85
N PHE A 19 -21.53 -31.41 1.74
CA PHE A 19 -20.66 -31.74 0.60
C PHE A 19 -19.17 -31.75 1.00
N CYS A 20 -18.71 -30.72 1.74
CA CYS A 20 -17.31 -30.58 2.12
C CYS A 20 -16.89 -31.49 3.30
N TYR A 21 -17.76 -31.70 4.28
CA TYR A 21 -17.43 -32.30 5.58
C TYR A 21 -18.27 -33.54 5.94
N GLY A 22 -19.22 -33.93 5.09
CA GLY A 22 -20.09 -35.09 5.33
C GLY A 22 -19.37 -36.43 5.27
N LYS A 23 -18.18 -36.48 4.69
CA LYS A 23 -17.30 -37.65 4.64
C LYS A 23 -15.87 -37.26 5.03
N PRO A 24 -15.11 -38.20 5.67
CA PRO A 24 -13.70 -37.95 5.95
C PRO A 24 -12.91 -37.67 4.66
N ALA A 25 -12.09 -36.60 4.69
CA ALA A 25 -11.16 -36.28 3.61
C ALA A 25 -9.81 -36.97 3.80
N ILE A 26 -9.18 -37.36 2.72
CA ILE A 26 -7.82 -37.91 2.74
C ILE A 26 -6.85 -36.76 2.40
N LEU A 27 -6.03 -36.39 3.36
CA LEU A 27 -4.92 -35.45 3.16
C LEU A 27 -3.69 -36.27 2.74
N GLN A 28 -3.14 -35.96 1.58
CA GLN A 28 -1.98 -36.70 1.03
C GLN A 28 -0.75 -35.79 1.07
N GLY A 29 0.30 -36.23 1.75
CA GLY A 29 1.62 -35.62 1.74
C GLY A 29 2.64 -36.56 1.12
N ASP A 30 3.90 -36.12 1.06
CA ASP A 30 5.00 -36.93 0.54
C ASP A 30 5.22 -38.17 1.44
N GLY A 31 4.81 -39.36 0.95
CA GLY A 31 4.98 -40.63 1.65
C GLY A 31 3.97 -40.94 2.77
N PHE A 32 2.97 -40.10 3.06
CA PHE A 32 1.96 -40.37 4.09
C PHE A 32 0.54 -39.92 3.70
N LYS A 33 -0.46 -40.55 4.32
CA LYS A 33 -1.88 -40.18 4.21
C LYS A 33 -2.45 -39.96 5.61
N ILE A 34 -3.20 -38.87 5.79
CA ILE A 34 -3.91 -38.57 7.02
C ILE A 34 -5.41 -38.50 6.71
N ILE A 35 -6.21 -39.18 7.54
CA ILE A 35 -7.67 -39.08 7.46
C ILE A 35 -8.12 -37.90 8.29
N SER A 36 -8.66 -36.86 7.65
CA SER A 36 -9.28 -35.71 8.30
C SER A 36 -10.77 -35.98 8.44
N SER A 37 -11.21 -36.28 9.66
CA SER A 37 -12.60 -36.66 9.96
C SER A 37 -13.27 -35.74 10.99
N GLN A 38 -12.54 -34.77 11.55
CA GLN A 38 -13.04 -33.86 12.60
C GLN A 38 -12.61 -32.43 12.35
N GLY A 39 -13.51 -31.49 12.74
CA GLY A 39 -13.26 -30.08 12.63
C GLY A 39 -13.33 -29.54 11.19
N THR A 40 -12.90 -28.29 11.00
CA THR A 40 -12.82 -27.61 9.72
C THR A 40 -11.39 -27.64 9.18
N GLN A 41 -11.24 -27.61 7.87
CA GLN A 41 -9.92 -27.64 7.21
C GLN A 41 -9.28 -26.25 7.21
N GLN A 42 -8.00 -26.16 7.54
CA GLN A 42 -7.22 -24.92 7.38
C GLN A 42 -7.10 -24.59 5.90
N GLY A 43 -7.43 -23.34 5.55
CA GLY A 43 -7.47 -22.86 4.17
C GLY A 43 -8.85 -22.88 3.51
N ASP A 44 -9.85 -23.55 4.12
CA ASP A 44 -11.23 -23.41 3.68
C ASP A 44 -11.76 -22.00 4.00
N VAL A 45 -12.26 -21.30 2.99
CA VAL A 45 -12.80 -19.94 3.11
C VAL A 45 -13.97 -19.87 4.10
N LEU A 46 -14.80 -20.91 4.17
CA LEU A 46 -15.94 -21.01 5.09
C LEU A 46 -15.60 -21.75 6.39
N GLY A 47 -14.38 -22.28 6.52
CA GLY A 47 -13.92 -22.99 7.70
C GLY A 47 -14.13 -22.23 9.00
N PRO A 48 -13.73 -20.96 9.12
CA PRO A 48 -13.98 -20.15 10.32
C PRO A 48 -15.46 -19.97 10.66
N LEU A 49 -16.32 -19.80 9.66
CA LEU A 49 -17.77 -19.72 9.85
C LEU A 49 -18.32 -21.04 10.38
N PHE A 50 -17.98 -22.15 9.76
CA PHE A 50 -18.45 -23.46 10.16
C PHE A 50 -17.97 -23.88 11.56
N PHE A 51 -16.73 -23.55 11.88
CA PHE A 51 -16.20 -23.73 13.25
C PHE A 51 -17.02 -22.91 14.26
N SER A 52 -17.20 -21.61 14.02
CA SER A 52 -17.94 -20.72 14.93
C SER A 52 -19.39 -21.15 15.13
N VAL A 53 -20.08 -21.54 14.05
CA VAL A 53 -21.45 -22.09 14.14
C VAL A 53 -21.48 -23.44 14.85
N GLY A 54 -20.46 -24.26 14.62
CA GLY A 54 -20.32 -25.56 15.25
C GLY A 54 -20.22 -25.49 16.77
N ILE A 55 -19.51 -24.48 17.31
CA ILE A 55 -19.34 -24.29 18.76
C ILE A 55 -20.38 -23.32 19.38
N LEU A 56 -21.26 -22.71 18.56
CA LEU A 56 -22.17 -21.67 19.02
C LEU A 56 -23.01 -22.05 20.26
N PRO A 57 -23.55 -23.29 20.40
CA PRO A 57 -24.26 -23.66 21.64
C PRO A 57 -23.35 -23.61 22.86
N LEU A 58 -22.13 -24.15 22.78
CA LEU A 58 -21.14 -24.09 23.86
C LEU A 58 -20.85 -22.64 24.24
N VAL A 59 -20.62 -21.75 23.25
CA VAL A 59 -20.40 -20.32 23.51
C VAL A 59 -21.56 -19.69 24.26
N LYS A 60 -22.81 -19.97 23.85
CA LYS A 60 -24.02 -19.44 24.53
C LYS A 60 -24.12 -19.90 25.98
N ASP A 61 -23.89 -21.18 26.20
CA ASP A 61 -23.98 -21.75 27.55
C ASP A 61 -22.90 -21.17 28.49
N VAL A 62 -21.66 -21.09 28.00
CA VAL A 62 -20.53 -20.48 28.75
C VAL A 62 -20.77 -18.99 29.00
N SER A 63 -21.29 -18.26 27.99
CA SER A 63 -21.60 -16.83 28.14
C SER A 63 -22.66 -16.58 29.25
N ALA A 64 -23.58 -17.50 29.44
CA ALA A 64 -24.59 -17.41 30.51
C ALA A 64 -24.01 -17.62 31.93
N LEU A 65 -22.84 -18.24 32.05
CA LEU A 65 -22.14 -18.46 33.30
C LEU A 65 -21.22 -17.31 33.72
N CYS A 66 -20.89 -16.41 32.80
CA CYS A 66 -19.93 -15.32 33.00
C CYS A 66 -20.63 -13.95 33.00
N GLU A 67 -20.02 -12.93 33.62
CA GLU A 67 -20.48 -11.56 33.50
C GLU A 67 -20.32 -11.05 32.06
N TRP A 68 -19.23 -11.46 31.40
CA TRP A 68 -18.96 -11.16 30.02
C TRP A 68 -18.05 -12.22 29.41
N SER A 69 -18.28 -12.53 28.11
CA SER A 69 -17.40 -13.39 27.34
C SER A 69 -17.29 -12.92 25.91
N ASN A 70 -16.13 -13.15 25.30
CA ASN A 70 -15.91 -12.92 23.87
C ASN A 70 -15.07 -14.05 23.30
N TRP A 71 -15.45 -14.51 22.10
CA TRP A 71 -14.85 -15.66 21.47
C TRP A 71 -14.37 -15.29 20.05
N TYR A 72 -13.17 -15.67 19.76
CA TYR A 72 -12.60 -15.58 18.41
C TYR A 72 -12.07 -16.96 18.04
N LEU A 73 -12.90 -17.72 17.32
CA LEU A 73 -12.65 -19.14 17.02
C LEU A 73 -12.46 -19.95 18.33
N ASP A 74 -11.28 -20.52 18.51
CA ASP A 74 -10.89 -21.31 19.70
C ASP A 74 -10.36 -20.47 20.87
N ASP A 75 -10.04 -19.21 20.64
CA ASP A 75 -9.60 -18.27 21.68
C ASP A 75 -10.81 -17.62 22.37
N ALA A 76 -10.87 -17.66 23.69
CA ALA A 76 -11.91 -17.05 24.51
C ALA A 76 -11.34 -16.13 25.58
N VAL A 77 -12.05 -15.03 25.84
CA VAL A 77 -11.85 -14.17 27.00
C VAL A 77 -13.13 -14.22 27.85
N LEU A 78 -13.00 -14.62 29.11
CA LEU A 78 -14.09 -14.73 30.04
C LEU A 78 -13.83 -13.76 31.21
N CYS A 79 -14.87 -13.02 31.62
CA CYS A 79 -14.83 -12.11 32.77
C CYS A 79 -15.92 -12.47 33.75
N GLY A 80 -15.59 -12.45 35.03
CA GLY A 80 -16.54 -12.76 36.11
C GLY A 80 -15.83 -13.02 37.42
N SER A 81 -16.61 -13.41 38.45
CA SER A 81 -16.10 -13.82 39.73
C SER A 81 -15.35 -15.16 39.65
N ASP A 82 -14.56 -15.49 40.70
CA ASP A 82 -13.84 -16.77 40.79
C ASP A 82 -14.78 -17.97 40.63
N GLN A 83 -15.97 -17.92 41.24
CA GLN A 83 -16.97 -18.97 41.13
C GLN A 83 -17.50 -19.10 39.71
N GLN A 84 -17.91 -18.01 39.07
CA GLN A 84 -18.44 -18.00 37.72
C GLN A 84 -17.42 -18.55 36.70
N LEU A 85 -16.17 -18.11 36.81
CA LEU A 85 -15.10 -18.59 35.93
C LEU A 85 -14.75 -20.06 36.19
N GLY A 86 -14.81 -20.52 37.44
CA GLY A 86 -14.63 -21.93 37.79
C GLY A 86 -15.72 -22.82 37.22
N GLU A 87 -16.99 -22.40 37.31
CA GLU A 87 -18.14 -23.10 36.74
C GLU A 87 -18.01 -23.15 35.18
N ALA A 88 -17.66 -22.03 34.56
CA ALA A 88 -17.47 -21.95 33.12
C ALA A 88 -16.35 -22.90 32.62
N LEU A 89 -15.20 -22.92 33.29
CA LEU A 89 -14.10 -23.83 32.95
C LEU A 89 -14.50 -25.31 33.14
N SER A 90 -15.18 -25.63 34.22
CA SER A 90 -15.68 -26.97 34.47
C SER A 90 -16.69 -27.41 33.43
N TYR A 91 -17.57 -26.49 33.00
CA TYR A 91 -18.52 -26.75 31.92
C TYR A 91 -17.82 -27.03 30.60
N ILE A 92 -16.86 -26.17 30.17
CA ILE A 92 -16.09 -26.38 28.95
C ILE A 92 -15.38 -27.76 28.98
N GLN A 93 -14.77 -28.13 30.10
CA GLN A 93 -14.09 -29.40 30.25
C GLN A 93 -15.06 -30.60 30.15
N SER A 94 -16.27 -30.47 30.72
CA SER A 94 -17.30 -31.52 30.64
C SER A 94 -17.81 -31.76 29.21
N LYS A 95 -17.72 -30.74 28.34
CA LYS A 95 -18.17 -30.79 26.97
C LYS A 95 -17.08 -31.23 25.96
N LYS A 96 -15.91 -31.63 26.45
CA LYS A 96 -14.75 -32.00 25.62
C LYS A 96 -15.09 -33.07 24.58
N GLU A 97 -15.71 -34.15 24.96
CA GLU A 97 -16.05 -35.27 24.07
C GLU A 97 -17.14 -34.89 23.06
N GLU A 98 -18.09 -34.06 23.46
CA GLU A 98 -19.21 -33.62 22.64
C GLU A 98 -18.74 -32.70 21.49
N TYR A 99 -17.83 -31.75 21.78
CA TYR A 99 -17.33 -30.77 20.80
C TYR A 99 -15.99 -31.15 20.18
N GLY A 100 -15.31 -32.17 20.70
CA GLY A 100 -13.97 -32.53 20.25
C GLY A 100 -12.91 -31.46 20.58
N LEU A 101 -13.19 -30.59 21.53
CA LEU A 101 -12.32 -29.49 21.95
C LEU A 101 -11.76 -29.76 23.36
N ALA A 102 -10.46 -29.67 23.53
CA ALA A 102 -9.79 -29.84 24.82
C ALA A 102 -9.19 -28.51 25.27
N LEU A 103 -9.63 -28.06 26.45
CA LEU A 103 -9.08 -26.87 27.09
C LEU A 103 -7.64 -27.13 27.56
N ASN A 104 -6.70 -26.32 27.09
CA ASN A 104 -5.31 -26.38 27.52
C ASN A 104 -5.06 -25.40 28.69
N LEU A 105 -5.22 -25.86 29.90
CA LEU A 105 -5.07 -25.04 31.10
C LEU A 105 -3.70 -24.35 31.21
N LYS A 106 -2.63 -24.98 30.69
CA LYS A 106 -1.27 -24.39 30.70
C LYS A 106 -1.14 -23.16 29.79
N LYS A 107 -1.99 -23.03 28.77
CA LYS A 107 -2.06 -21.87 27.87
C LYS A 107 -3.05 -20.82 28.36
N CYS A 108 -3.98 -21.19 29.25
CA CYS A 108 -4.88 -20.23 29.86
C CYS A 108 -4.09 -19.29 30.79
N GLN A 109 -4.58 -18.07 30.96
CA GLN A 109 -3.99 -17.08 31.87
C GLN A 109 -5.11 -16.43 32.68
N LEU A 110 -4.90 -16.33 33.98
CA LEU A 110 -5.78 -15.61 34.89
C LEU A 110 -5.12 -14.28 35.28
N TRP A 111 -5.76 -13.18 34.94
CA TRP A 111 -5.32 -11.84 35.32
C TRP A 111 -6.44 -11.05 35.99
N SER A 112 -6.08 -10.25 36.97
CA SER A 112 -6.97 -9.27 37.60
C SER A 112 -6.22 -7.96 37.85
N PRO A 113 -6.84 -6.79 37.63
CA PRO A 113 -6.27 -5.51 38.03
C PRO A 113 -6.15 -5.35 39.55
N LEU A 114 -6.89 -6.13 40.34
CA LEU A 114 -6.87 -6.11 41.80
C LEU A 114 -5.77 -7.05 42.33
N PRO A 115 -4.89 -6.58 43.24
CA PRO A 115 -3.70 -7.34 43.64
C PRO A 115 -4.02 -8.58 44.51
N GLU A 116 -5.12 -8.61 45.23
CA GLU A 116 -5.39 -9.62 46.28
C GLU A 116 -6.55 -10.57 45.94
N VAL A 117 -6.92 -10.77 44.69
CA VAL A 117 -8.00 -11.71 44.35
C VAL A 117 -7.54 -13.15 44.62
N LYS A 118 -8.20 -13.81 45.60
CA LYS A 118 -8.02 -15.25 45.85
C LYS A 118 -8.88 -16.03 44.84
N ALA A 119 -8.24 -16.67 43.87
CA ALA A 119 -8.91 -17.53 42.91
C ALA A 119 -8.73 -19.01 43.32
N THR A 120 -9.64 -19.50 44.14
CA THR A 120 -9.60 -20.88 44.71
C THR A 120 -10.18 -21.90 43.73
N GLN A 121 -11.14 -21.50 42.90
CA GLN A 121 -11.81 -22.35 41.91
C GLN A 121 -10.99 -22.56 40.64
N LEU A 122 -9.94 -21.74 40.44
CA LEU A 122 -9.10 -21.71 39.24
C LEU A 122 -7.67 -22.23 39.50
N SER A 123 -7.52 -23.18 40.40
CA SER A 123 -6.23 -23.66 40.90
C SER A 123 -5.30 -24.26 39.85
N GLY A 124 -5.80 -24.63 38.68
CA GLY A 124 -5.00 -25.18 37.56
C GLY A 124 -4.59 -24.17 36.48
N VAL A 125 -5.01 -22.90 36.59
CA VAL A 125 -4.76 -21.86 35.61
C VAL A 125 -3.58 -20.98 36.04
N PRO A 126 -2.54 -20.80 35.21
CA PRO A 126 -1.44 -19.90 35.52
C PRO A 126 -1.92 -18.48 35.80
N ARG A 127 -1.46 -17.93 36.93
CA ARG A 127 -1.83 -16.59 37.37
C ARG A 127 -0.79 -15.58 36.95
N VAL A 128 -1.26 -14.50 36.35
CA VAL A 128 -0.45 -13.34 35.99
C VAL A 128 -0.61 -12.26 37.04
N SER A 129 0.49 -11.60 37.42
CA SER A 129 0.49 -10.52 38.42
C SER A 129 -0.39 -9.35 37.98
N SER A 130 -1.03 -8.67 38.92
CA SER A 130 -1.77 -7.43 38.68
C SER A 130 -0.90 -6.30 38.13
N LEU A 131 0.41 -6.34 38.41
CA LEU A 131 1.42 -5.39 37.88
C LEU A 131 1.86 -5.72 36.47
N GLU A 132 1.49 -6.86 35.93
CA GLU A 132 1.72 -7.31 34.58
C GLU A 132 0.45 -7.15 33.73
N GLY A 133 0.19 -8.07 32.82
CA GLY A 133 -0.98 -8.11 31.95
C GLY A 133 -0.99 -9.34 31.08
N VAL A 134 -2.04 -9.45 30.29
CA VAL A 134 -2.28 -10.55 29.36
C VAL A 134 -2.27 -10.04 27.91
N ARG A 135 -2.05 -10.95 26.99
CA ARG A 135 -2.14 -10.63 25.57
C ARG A 135 -3.44 -11.19 25.01
N ILE A 136 -4.32 -10.30 24.52
CA ILE A 136 -5.61 -10.66 23.94
C ILE A 136 -5.54 -10.38 22.44
N LEU A 137 -5.68 -11.40 21.61
CA LEU A 137 -5.61 -11.32 20.14
C LEU A 137 -4.43 -10.46 19.63
N GLY A 138 -3.28 -10.59 20.28
CA GLY A 138 -2.08 -9.86 19.90
C GLY A 138 -1.89 -8.51 20.58
N THR A 139 -2.91 -7.96 21.25
CA THR A 139 -2.87 -6.66 21.95
C THR A 139 -2.58 -6.87 23.45
N PRO A 140 -1.66 -6.10 24.06
CA PRO A 140 -1.42 -6.14 25.50
C PRO A 140 -2.55 -5.44 26.25
N VAL A 141 -3.07 -6.10 27.29
CA VAL A 141 -4.05 -5.57 28.23
C VAL A 141 -3.50 -5.78 29.63
N GLY A 142 -3.34 -4.70 30.40
CA GLY A 142 -2.74 -4.79 31.74
C GLY A 142 -2.25 -3.45 32.26
N SER A 143 -1.23 -3.50 33.14
CA SER A 143 -0.62 -2.30 33.69
C SER A 143 0.04 -1.42 32.64
N SER A 144 0.18 -0.13 32.95
CA SER A 144 0.86 0.81 32.05
C SER A 144 2.30 0.39 31.75
N THR A 145 3.00 -0.15 32.77
CA THR A 145 4.39 -0.65 32.65
C THR A 145 4.49 -1.87 31.76
N TYR A 146 3.53 -2.79 31.85
CA TYR A 146 3.44 -3.97 30.96
C TYR A 146 3.24 -3.56 29.50
N ILE A 147 2.32 -2.63 29.24
CA ILE A 147 2.06 -2.11 27.88
C ILE A 147 3.33 -1.43 27.33
N ASP A 148 4.03 -0.62 28.14
CA ASP A 148 5.26 0.04 27.72
C ASP A 148 6.37 -0.96 27.38
N SER A 149 6.59 -1.97 28.22
CA SER A 149 7.56 -3.04 27.94
C SER A 149 7.21 -3.82 26.68
N PHE A 150 5.92 -4.05 26.42
CA PHE A 150 5.45 -4.70 25.20
C PHE A 150 5.75 -3.85 23.95
N ILE A 151 5.50 -2.52 24.02
CA ILE A 151 5.82 -1.59 22.94
C ILE A 151 7.32 -1.57 22.64
N GLU A 152 8.16 -1.53 23.68
CA GLU A 152 9.61 -1.56 23.53
C GLU A 152 10.09 -2.85 22.85
N LYS A 153 9.56 -4.00 23.27
CA LYS A 153 9.86 -5.29 22.63
C LYS A 153 9.41 -5.34 21.18
N CYS A 154 8.24 -4.82 20.84
CA CYS A 154 7.76 -4.73 19.47
C CYS A 154 8.69 -3.86 18.61
N SER A 155 9.16 -2.73 19.16
CA SER A 155 10.07 -1.83 18.46
C SER A 155 11.46 -2.47 18.26
N GLN A 156 11.98 -3.19 19.25
CA GLN A 156 13.24 -3.94 19.12
C GLN A 156 13.14 -5.03 18.04
N ASN A 157 12.09 -5.83 18.04
CA ASN A 157 11.87 -6.85 17.00
C ASN A 157 11.76 -6.23 15.60
N LEU A 158 11.15 -5.05 15.48
CA LEU A 158 11.07 -4.33 14.21
C LEU A 158 12.46 -3.85 13.77
N ASP A 159 13.24 -3.28 14.67
CA ASP A 159 14.61 -2.80 14.42
C ASP A 159 15.55 -3.93 13.97
N GLU A 160 15.49 -5.09 14.64
CA GLU A 160 16.28 -6.27 14.29
C GLU A 160 16.00 -6.72 12.85
N VAL A 161 14.73 -6.77 12.46
CA VAL A 161 14.34 -7.19 11.08
C VAL A 161 14.73 -6.12 10.06
N LEU A 162 14.56 -4.83 10.37
CA LEU A 162 14.92 -3.74 9.46
C LEU A 162 16.44 -3.68 9.19
N LYS A 163 17.27 -4.01 10.16
CA LYS A 163 18.74 -4.11 10.02
C LYS A 163 19.19 -5.20 9.05
N LEU A 164 18.36 -6.16 8.72
CA LEU A 164 18.69 -7.21 7.74
C LEU A 164 18.53 -6.74 6.28
N LEU A 165 17.81 -5.65 6.02
CA LEU A 165 17.52 -5.15 4.67
C LEU A 165 18.77 -4.93 3.80
N PRO A 166 19.88 -4.33 4.28
CA PRO A 166 21.08 -4.15 3.48
C PRO A 166 21.72 -5.47 3.02
N GLY A 167 21.58 -6.54 3.81
CA GLY A 167 22.12 -7.87 3.50
C GLY A 167 21.48 -8.56 2.30
N ILE A 168 20.32 -8.06 1.80
CA ILE A 168 19.63 -8.59 0.62
C ILE A 168 20.44 -8.32 -0.67
N GLY A 169 21.33 -7.29 -0.67
CA GLY A 169 22.15 -6.95 -1.83
C GLY A 169 21.39 -6.31 -3.01
N CYS A 170 20.06 -6.17 -2.92
CA CYS A 170 19.23 -5.55 -3.94
C CYS A 170 18.38 -4.44 -3.33
N SER A 171 18.74 -3.18 -3.56
CA SER A 171 18.04 -2.00 -3.00
C SER A 171 16.56 -1.96 -3.33
N ARG A 172 16.16 -2.40 -4.51
CA ARG A 172 14.77 -2.47 -4.93
C ARG A 172 13.99 -3.52 -4.14
N THR A 173 14.52 -4.74 -4.00
CA THR A 173 13.89 -5.80 -3.20
C THR A 173 13.76 -5.35 -1.76
N SER A 174 14.81 -4.75 -1.18
CA SER A 174 14.80 -4.18 0.16
C SER A 174 13.71 -3.12 0.32
N PHE A 175 13.53 -2.24 -0.67
CA PHE A 175 12.48 -1.23 -0.66
C PHE A 175 11.07 -1.85 -0.72
N LEU A 176 10.83 -2.83 -1.58
CA LEU A 176 9.54 -3.48 -1.71
C LEU A 176 9.17 -4.26 -0.43
N LEU A 177 10.14 -4.96 0.16
CA LEU A 177 9.93 -5.61 1.46
C LEU A 177 9.66 -4.59 2.57
N LEU A 178 10.42 -3.50 2.62
CA LEU A 178 10.17 -2.42 3.56
C LEU A 178 8.74 -1.87 3.39
N LYS A 179 8.34 -1.55 2.16
CA LYS A 179 7.05 -0.95 1.86
C LYS A 179 5.87 -1.87 2.20
N PHE A 180 5.92 -3.13 1.78
CA PHE A 180 4.77 -4.03 1.87
C PHE A 180 4.75 -4.95 3.08
N CYS A 181 5.94 -5.26 3.64
CA CYS A 181 6.06 -6.26 4.70
C CYS A 181 6.57 -5.71 6.03
N LEU A 182 7.34 -4.64 6.04
CA LEU A 182 8.11 -4.20 7.22
C LEU A 182 7.83 -2.75 7.65
N SER A 183 6.89 -2.06 7.00
CA SER A 183 6.48 -0.70 7.38
C SER A 183 5.33 -0.71 8.38
N ALA A 184 4.43 0.23 8.30
CA ALA A 184 3.27 0.38 9.19
C ALA A 184 2.42 -0.89 9.35
N CYS A 185 2.40 -1.80 8.36
CA CYS A 185 1.67 -3.08 8.44
C CYS A 185 2.05 -3.92 9.67
N LYS A 186 3.29 -3.79 10.18
CA LYS A 186 3.76 -4.50 11.38
C LYS A 186 3.12 -3.99 12.67
N VAL A 187 2.71 -2.74 12.70
CA VAL A 187 2.20 -2.08 13.92
C VAL A 187 0.73 -1.66 13.81
N THR A 188 0.13 -1.62 12.63
CA THR A 188 -1.23 -1.12 12.39
C THR A 188 -2.27 -1.79 13.31
N HIS A 189 -2.16 -3.09 13.56
CA HIS A 189 -3.06 -3.79 14.49
C HIS A 189 -3.00 -3.18 15.89
N LEU A 190 -1.80 -2.94 16.40
CA LEU A 190 -1.59 -2.33 17.72
C LEU A 190 -2.02 -0.85 17.74
N LEU A 191 -1.79 -0.10 16.64
CA LEU A 191 -2.26 1.29 16.52
C LEU A 191 -3.79 1.41 16.57
N ARG A 192 -4.51 0.36 16.20
CA ARG A 192 -5.98 0.28 16.27
C ARG A 192 -6.51 -0.08 17.64
N SER A 193 -5.73 -0.81 18.45
CA SER A 193 -6.21 -1.49 19.66
C SER A 193 -5.58 -0.97 20.96
N LEU A 194 -4.43 -0.32 20.91
CA LEU A 194 -3.81 0.31 22.07
C LEU A 194 -4.55 1.60 22.48
N PRO A 195 -4.50 2.00 23.76
CA PRO A 195 -4.86 3.36 24.17
C PRO A 195 -4.13 4.40 23.30
N PHE A 196 -4.79 5.51 22.97
CA PHE A 196 -4.29 6.46 21.96
C PHE A 196 -2.86 6.94 22.24
N LEU A 197 -2.56 7.36 23.46
CA LEU A 197 -1.21 7.81 23.85
C LEU A 197 -0.15 6.69 23.75
N LYS A 198 -0.50 5.46 24.07
CA LYS A 198 0.40 4.30 23.94
C LYS A 198 0.64 3.95 22.47
N GLY A 199 -0.42 4.01 21.68
CA GLY A 199 -0.32 3.88 20.22
C GLY A 199 0.54 4.97 19.59
N ALA A 200 0.44 6.22 20.04
CA ALA A 200 1.29 7.33 19.60
C ALA A 200 2.78 7.09 19.90
N LYS A 201 3.11 6.58 21.10
CA LYS A 201 4.48 6.19 21.46
C LYS A 201 5.02 5.11 20.50
N LEU A 202 4.25 4.06 20.25
CA LEU A 202 4.63 3.00 19.30
C LEU A 202 4.81 3.56 17.88
N ALA A 203 3.87 4.41 17.43
CA ALA A 203 3.92 5.03 16.11
C ALA A 203 5.19 5.86 15.92
N GLN A 204 5.59 6.64 16.94
CA GLN A 204 6.79 7.47 16.91
C GLN A 204 8.07 6.62 16.80
N LEU A 205 8.19 5.56 17.61
CA LEU A 205 9.32 4.64 17.56
C LEU A 205 9.41 3.95 16.20
N ALA A 206 8.31 3.37 15.73
CA ALA A 206 8.28 2.67 14.45
C ALA A 206 8.56 3.61 13.25
N SER A 207 8.02 4.84 13.25
CA SER A 207 8.29 5.84 12.22
C SER A 207 9.78 6.18 12.13
N SER A 208 10.46 6.38 13.28
CA SER A 208 11.89 6.64 13.32
C SER A 208 12.71 5.48 12.75
N LEU A 209 12.39 4.24 13.11
CA LEU A 209 13.06 3.05 12.60
C LEU A 209 12.87 2.86 11.10
N ILE A 210 11.64 3.05 10.60
CA ILE A 210 11.34 2.95 9.18
C ILE A 210 12.08 4.03 8.39
N ARG A 211 12.13 5.28 8.88
CA ARG A 211 12.89 6.36 8.26
C ARG A 211 14.37 6.01 8.13
N GLN A 212 14.97 5.46 9.18
CA GLN A 212 16.38 5.00 9.16
C GLN A 212 16.56 3.89 8.10
N ALA A 213 15.67 2.92 8.05
CA ALA A 213 15.72 1.84 7.08
C ALA A 213 15.60 2.34 5.62
N VAL A 214 14.75 3.34 5.37
CA VAL A 214 14.70 4.01 4.05
C VAL A 214 16.03 4.66 3.72
N GLY A 215 16.66 5.33 4.68
CA GLY A 215 17.99 5.92 4.51
C GLY A 215 19.04 4.89 4.10
N LEU A 216 19.02 3.69 4.71
CA LEU A 216 19.89 2.58 4.32
C LEU A 216 19.64 2.09 2.88
N VAL A 217 18.38 2.00 2.47
CA VAL A 217 18.01 1.58 1.10
C VAL A 217 18.42 2.63 0.06
N VAL A 218 18.24 3.91 0.36
CA VAL A 218 18.59 5.04 -0.52
C VAL A 218 20.10 5.29 -0.51
N GLY A 219 20.81 4.82 0.53
CA GLY A 219 22.25 5.00 0.73
C GLY A 219 22.63 6.34 1.34
N ILE A 220 21.67 7.07 1.94
CA ILE A 220 21.89 8.35 2.65
C ILE A 220 20.78 8.60 3.66
N PRO A 221 21.07 9.16 4.85
CA PRO A 221 20.04 9.59 5.79
C PRO A 221 19.10 10.64 5.18
N LEU A 222 17.80 10.53 5.45
CA LEU A 222 16.80 11.47 4.95
C LEU A 222 16.66 12.68 5.89
N SER A 223 16.63 13.89 5.32
CA SER A 223 16.18 15.08 6.02
C SER A 223 14.67 14.99 6.37
N GLU A 224 14.16 15.92 7.17
CA GLU A 224 12.73 15.93 7.52
C GLU A 224 11.83 16.06 6.28
N LEU A 225 12.10 17.04 5.43
CA LEU A 225 11.34 17.25 4.18
C LEU A 225 11.42 16.06 3.21
N GLN A 226 12.58 15.40 3.13
CA GLN A 226 12.72 14.20 2.29
C GLN A 226 11.92 13.02 2.86
N TRP A 227 11.85 12.89 4.18
CA TRP A 227 10.99 11.90 4.83
C TRP A 227 9.51 12.24 4.62
N GLU A 228 9.12 13.51 4.79
CA GLU A 228 7.75 13.96 4.49
C GLU A 228 7.36 13.64 3.04
N LEU A 229 8.25 13.88 2.08
CA LEU A 229 8.02 13.52 0.68
C LEU A 229 7.94 12.00 0.48
N ALA A 230 8.83 11.21 1.10
CA ALA A 230 8.86 9.75 0.94
C ALA A 230 7.56 9.07 1.41
N ARG A 231 6.92 9.58 2.45
CA ARG A 231 5.67 9.03 2.99
C ARG A 231 4.42 9.43 2.20
N LEU A 232 4.48 10.46 1.34
CA LEU A 232 3.36 10.78 0.46
C LEU A 232 3.09 9.60 -0.50
N PRO A 233 1.82 9.35 -0.88
CA PRO A 233 1.49 8.35 -1.89
C PRO A 233 2.25 8.56 -3.20
N ILE A 234 2.47 7.48 -3.94
CA ILE A 234 3.16 7.54 -5.25
C ILE A 234 2.41 8.47 -6.20
N ARG A 235 1.08 8.45 -6.18
CA ARG A 235 0.22 9.33 -6.99
C ARG A 235 0.35 10.81 -6.62
N GLU A 236 0.84 11.11 -5.42
CA GLU A 236 1.11 12.47 -4.93
C GLU A 236 2.59 12.86 -5.07
N GLY A 237 3.37 12.10 -5.83
CA GLY A 237 4.79 12.36 -6.08
C GLY A 237 5.76 11.74 -5.07
N GLY A 238 5.28 11.08 -4.01
CA GLY A 238 6.09 10.41 -3.00
C GLY A 238 6.50 8.98 -3.37
N LEU A 239 6.95 8.21 -2.37
CA LEU A 239 7.28 6.79 -2.50
C LEU A 239 6.16 5.87 -1.97
N GLY A 240 5.14 6.43 -1.33
CA GLY A 240 4.02 5.71 -0.75
C GLY A 240 4.43 4.82 0.43
N LEU A 241 5.39 5.25 1.20
CA LEU A 241 5.75 4.61 2.47
C LEU A 241 4.72 4.99 3.52
N LEU A 242 4.05 4.00 4.08
CA LEU A 242 3.05 4.24 5.11
C LEU A 242 3.75 4.56 6.43
N ASP A 243 3.58 5.79 6.90
CA ASP A 243 4.13 6.25 8.17
C ASP A 243 3.21 5.89 9.32
N PRO A 244 3.66 5.13 10.33
CA PRO A 244 2.87 4.82 11.53
C PRO A 244 2.29 6.05 12.23
N LEU A 245 3.01 7.18 12.25
CA LEU A 245 2.51 8.43 12.84
C LEU A 245 1.29 9.00 12.08
N ALA A 246 1.32 8.95 10.76
CA ALA A 246 0.20 9.41 9.93
C ALA A 246 -0.99 8.45 9.97
N ILE A 247 -0.73 7.15 10.17
CA ILE A 247 -1.76 6.10 10.17
C ILE A 247 -2.44 5.98 11.54
N HIS A 248 -1.75 6.27 12.63
CA HIS A 248 -2.27 6.02 13.98
C HIS A 248 -3.63 6.66 14.26
N PRO A 249 -3.84 7.98 14.10
CA PRO A 249 -5.15 8.59 14.38
C PRO A 249 -6.28 8.03 13.51
N PRO A 250 -6.14 7.91 12.16
CA PRO A 250 -7.14 7.27 11.32
C PRO A 250 -7.45 5.83 11.74
N ALA A 251 -6.43 5.05 12.10
CA ALA A 251 -6.58 3.66 12.51
C ALA A 251 -7.36 3.54 13.81
N PHE A 252 -7.03 4.36 14.81
CA PHE A 252 -7.70 4.41 16.10
C PHE A 252 -9.17 4.83 15.97
N ILE A 253 -9.44 5.95 15.28
CA ILE A 253 -10.81 6.44 15.05
C ILE A 253 -11.66 5.38 14.33
N SER A 254 -11.13 4.81 13.25
CA SER A 254 -11.82 3.76 12.50
C SER A 254 -12.13 2.53 13.37
N ALA A 255 -11.20 2.10 14.22
CA ALA A 255 -11.41 0.97 15.13
C ALA A 255 -12.47 1.28 16.18
N PHE A 256 -12.41 2.46 16.79
CA PHE A 256 -13.40 2.92 17.78
C PHE A 256 -14.81 2.97 17.18
N CYS A 257 -14.98 3.61 16.02
CA CYS A 257 -16.27 3.69 15.33
C CYS A 257 -16.82 2.30 15.00
N SER A 258 -15.98 1.41 14.47
CA SER A 258 -16.37 0.04 14.14
C SER A 258 -16.79 -0.76 15.36
N SER A 259 -16.04 -0.64 16.45
CA SER A 259 -16.35 -1.33 17.73
C SER A 259 -17.68 -0.86 18.32
N LYS A 260 -17.96 0.44 18.22
CA LYS A 260 -19.22 1.01 18.72
C LYS A 260 -20.44 0.47 17.95
N LEU A 261 -20.33 0.31 16.63
CA LEU A 261 -21.37 -0.30 15.81
C LEU A 261 -21.61 -1.77 16.16
N ILE A 262 -20.53 -2.55 16.27
CA ILE A 262 -20.60 -3.97 16.64
C ILE A 262 -21.25 -4.14 18.01
N SER A 263 -20.84 -3.33 18.98
CA SER A 263 -21.43 -3.36 20.34
C SER A 263 -22.93 -3.08 20.29
N PHE A 264 -23.36 -2.12 19.47
CA PHE A 264 -24.76 -1.81 19.28
C PHE A 264 -25.54 -2.99 18.66
N ASP A 265 -25.04 -3.56 17.56
CA ASP A 265 -25.67 -4.70 16.87
C ASP A 265 -25.81 -5.93 17.78
N LEU A 266 -24.89 -6.09 18.73
CA LEU A 266 -24.91 -7.16 19.74
C LEU A 266 -25.75 -6.82 20.98
N GLY A 267 -26.38 -5.64 21.05
CA GLY A 267 -27.15 -5.20 22.20
C GLY A 267 -26.31 -4.94 23.46
N LEU A 268 -25.00 -4.71 23.28
CA LEU A 268 -24.09 -4.41 24.40
C LEU A 268 -24.26 -2.96 24.87
N PRO A 269 -23.89 -2.65 26.14
CA PRO A 269 -23.88 -1.27 26.61
C PRO A 269 -23.05 -0.37 25.69
N CYS A 270 -23.55 0.85 25.44
CA CYS A 270 -22.82 1.82 24.64
C CYS A 270 -21.45 2.09 25.27
N LEU A 271 -20.39 1.80 24.51
CA LEU A 271 -19.03 2.11 24.94
C LEU A 271 -18.88 3.63 25.08
N SER A 272 -18.56 4.09 26.27
CA SER A 272 -18.10 5.47 26.45
C SER A 272 -16.79 5.66 25.71
N PRO A 273 -16.57 6.85 25.09
CA PRO A 273 -15.28 7.14 24.49
C PRO A 273 -14.16 6.98 25.51
N PRO A 274 -13.02 6.36 25.18
CA PRO A 274 -11.84 6.38 26.02
C PRO A 274 -11.46 7.81 26.40
N SER A 275 -10.87 8.00 27.57
CA SER A 275 -10.45 9.33 28.03
C SER A 275 -9.52 10.06 27.04
N ASP A 276 -8.74 9.31 26.29
CA ASP A 276 -7.81 9.81 25.28
C ASP A 276 -8.41 9.89 23.85
N PHE A 277 -9.69 9.55 23.68
CA PHE A 277 -10.40 9.70 22.41
C PHE A 277 -10.42 11.16 21.95
N ASN A 278 -10.53 12.10 22.88
CA ASN A 278 -10.50 13.54 22.57
C ASN A 278 -9.22 13.94 21.85
N LEU A 279 -8.07 13.32 22.16
CA LEU A 279 -6.81 13.58 21.44
C LEU A 279 -6.87 13.18 19.97
N ALA A 280 -7.59 12.10 19.65
CA ALA A 280 -7.83 11.73 18.25
C ALA A 280 -8.80 12.69 17.57
N VAL A 281 -9.77 13.24 18.29
CA VAL A 281 -10.70 14.28 17.82
C VAL A 281 -9.95 15.60 17.58
N ASP A 282 -9.03 15.98 18.48
CA ASP A 282 -8.19 17.18 18.33
C ASP A 282 -7.32 17.07 17.07
N TRP A 283 -6.75 15.90 16.79
CA TRP A 283 -6.05 15.66 15.53
C TRP A 283 -6.99 15.86 14.32
N LEU A 284 -8.22 15.34 14.39
CA LEU A 284 -9.21 15.51 13.33
C LEU A 284 -9.61 16.99 13.15
N GLN A 285 -9.65 17.77 14.25
CA GLN A 285 -9.91 19.20 14.21
C GLN A 285 -8.88 19.96 13.35
N VAL A 286 -7.62 19.51 13.38
CA VAL A 286 -6.55 20.12 12.58
C VAL A 286 -6.71 19.81 11.09
N ILE A 287 -7.03 18.55 10.74
CA ILE A 287 -7.04 18.11 9.33
C ILE A 287 -8.40 18.25 8.64
N SER A 288 -9.50 18.24 9.37
CA SER A 288 -10.86 18.38 8.83
C SER A 288 -11.86 18.81 9.90
N PRO A 289 -11.97 20.11 10.22
CA PRO A 289 -12.87 20.62 11.26
C PRO A 289 -14.33 20.20 11.06
N SER A 290 -14.79 20.12 9.81
CA SER A 290 -16.16 19.70 9.48
C SER A 290 -16.50 18.28 9.91
N MET A 291 -15.49 17.42 10.05
CA MET A 291 -15.66 16.02 10.44
C MET A 291 -15.74 15.83 11.95
N VAL A 292 -15.26 16.79 12.74
CA VAL A 292 -15.28 16.72 14.22
C VAL A 292 -16.69 16.58 14.74
N HIS A 293 -17.62 17.40 14.24
CA HIS A 293 -19.02 17.32 14.62
C HIS A 293 -19.59 15.92 14.34
N THR A 294 -19.29 15.36 13.18
CA THR A 294 -19.77 14.04 12.78
C THR A 294 -19.23 12.92 13.70
N VAL A 295 -17.93 12.96 14.07
CA VAL A 295 -17.32 12.01 15.00
C VAL A 295 -17.88 12.16 16.42
N SER A 296 -18.07 13.39 16.88
CA SER A 296 -18.60 13.69 18.21
C SER A 296 -20.09 13.31 18.35
N CYS A 297 -20.82 13.34 17.23
CA CYS A 297 -22.24 13.00 17.16
C CYS A 297 -22.51 11.53 16.81
N ILE A 298 -21.54 10.60 16.95
CA ILE A 298 -21.77 9.18 16.71
C ILE A 298 -22.92 8.71 17.60
N PRO A 299 -24.10 8.36 17.05
CA PRO A 299 -25.29 8.10 17.85
C PRO A 299 -25.10 6.92 18.79
N SER A 300 -25.73 7.03 19.96
CA SER A 300 -25.91 5.93 20.90
C SER A 300 -27.11 5.04 20.53
N SER A 301 -27.86 5.39 19.48
CA SER A 301 -29.04 4.66 19.02
C SER A 301 -28.89 4.21 17.56
N ARG A 302 -29.63 3.19 17.18
CA ARG A 302 -29.60 2.53 15.88
C ARG A 302 -29.81 3.52 14.73
N ILE A 303 -28.81 3.64 13.87
CA ILE A 303 -28.99 4.21 12.54
C ILE A 303 -29.43 3.06 11.67
N THR A 304 -30.69 3.06 11.26
CA THR A 304 -31.20 2.09 10.31
C THR A 304 -30.51 2.33 8.95
N ALA A 305 -30.27 1.26 8.22
CA ALA A 305 -29.64 1.31 6.89
C ALA A 305 -30.42 2.19 5.87
N SER A 306 -31.63 2.63 6.22
CA SER A 306 -32.47 3.53 5.46
C SER A 306 -32.15 5.02 5.66
N ASP A 307 -31.43 5.38 6.71
CA ASP A 307 -30.98 6.76 6.90
C ASP A 307 -29.71 6.99 6.05
N GLU A 308 -29.90 7.35 4.79
CA GLU A 308 -28.86 7.85 3.89
C GLU A 308 -28.26 9.20 4.35
N THR A 309 -28.43 9.53 5.61
CA THR A 309 -27.79 10.70 6.22
C THR A 309 -26.27 10.55 6.19
N SER A 310 -25.58 11.67 6.12
CA SER A 310 -24.10 11.72 6.17
C SER A 310 -23.48 10.88 7.29
N VAL A 311 -24.22 10.65 8.39
CA VAL A 311 -23.82 9.88 9.56
C VAL A 311 -23.85 8.37 9.30
N GLY A 312 -24.82 7.83 8.57
CA GLY A 312 -24.87 6.40 8.21
C GLY A 312 -23.71 6.01 7.27
N ARG A 313 -23.35 6.88 6.33
CA ARG A 313 -22.15 6.70 5.50
C ARG A 313 -20.87 6.74 6.32
N PHE A 314 -20.80 7.63 7.29
CA PHE A 314 -19.66 7.81 8.19
C PHE A 314 -19.32 6.55 9.00
N LEU A 315 -20.29 5.88 9.57
CA LEU A 315 -20.08 4.69 10.39
C LEU A 315 -19.57 3.50 9.55
N ASN A 316 -19.84 3.48 8.25
CA ASN A 316 -19.30 2.52 7.30
C ASN A 316 -17.93 2.92 6.73
N TRP A 317 -17.38 4.07 7.11
CA TRP A 317 -16.11 4.54 6.59
C TRP A 317 -14.96 3.69 7.10
N LYS A 318 -14.36 2.99 6.16
CA LYS A 318 -13.19 2.16 6.39
C LYS A 318 -11.96 3.05 6.63
N HIS A 319 -10.92 2.46 7.19
CA HIS A 319 -9.64 3.12 7.45
C HIS A 319 -9.10 3.97 6.27
N HIS A 320 -9.32 3.53 5.04
CA HIS A 320 -8.83 4.26 3.85
C HIS A 320 -9.44 5.66 3.69
N PHE A 321 -10.69 5.87 4.10
CA PHE A 321 -11.33 7.19 4.06
C PHE A 321 -10.60 8.21 4.93
N TRP A 322 -10.29 7.82 6.17
CA TRP A 322 -9.53 8.67 7.09
C TRP A 322 -8.11 8.92 6.61
N SER A 323 -7.50 7.93 5.95
CA SER A 323 -6.19 8.05 5.34
C SER A 323 -6.18 9.02 4.15
N GLU A 324 -7.24 9.09 3.35
CA GLU A 324 -7.36 10.06 2.26
C GLU A 324 -7.41 11.51 2.77
N LEU A 325 -8.14 11.76 3.87
CA LEU A 325 -8.14 13.08 4.51
C LEU A 325 -6.75 13.45 5.01
N ALA A 326 -6.07 12.52 5.68
CA ALA A 326 -4.71 12.73 6.14
C ALA A 326 -3.74 13.01 4.98
N VAL A 327 -3.87 12.32 3.86
CA VAL A 327 -3.04 12.53 2.67
C VAL A 327 -3.21 13.94 2.11
N ARG A 328 -4.44 14.44 1.98
CA ARG A 328 -4.68 15.82 1.51
C ARG A 328 -3.97 16.84 2.40
N PHE A 329 -4.17 16.72 3.71
CA PHE A 329 -3.48 17.58 4.67
C PHE A 329 -1.95 17.48 4.54
N MET A 330 -1.41 16.25 4.44
CA MET A 330 0.04 16.04 4.31
C MET A 330 0.61 16.68 3.03
N VAL A 331 -0.12 16.69 1.93
CA VAL A 331 0.29 17.33 0.68
C VAL A 331 0.31 18.85 0.84
N GLU A 332 -0.76 19.43 1.39
CA GLU A 332 -0.87 20.88 1.61
C GLU A 332 0.20 21.37 2.61
N ASP A 333 0.39 20.66 3.70
CA ASP A 333 1.40 20.95 4.72
C ASP A 333 2.83 20.89 4.13
N PHE A 334 3.12 19.83 3.36
CA PHE A 334 4.40 19.68 2.67
C PHE A 334 4.65 20.84 1.70
N ASP A 335 3.69 21.15 0.83
CA ASP A 335 3.84 22.20 -0.18
C ASP A 335 4.02 23.60 0.46
N SER A 336 3.46 23.82 1.66
CA SER A 336 3.63 25.07 2.42
C SER A 336 5.03 25.26 2.99
N LYS A 337 5.74 24.17 3.29
CA LYS A 337 7.07 24.15 3.94
C LYS A 337 8.22 23.95 2.96
N ALA A 338 7.93 23.22 1.86
CA ALA A 338 8.96 22.81 0.92
C ALA A 338 9.50 24.00 0.10
N PRO A 339 10.80 24.02 -0.23
CA PRO A 339 11.32 24.94 -1.22
C PRO A 339 10.54 24.84 -2.54
N ALA A 340 10.33 25.95 -3.23
CA ALA A 340 9.51 26.03 -4.44
C ALA A 340 9.89 24.99 -5.50
N ARG A 341 11.19 24.71 -5.69
CA ARG A 341 11.65 23.64 -6.59
C ARG A 341 11.16 22.27 -6.15
N MET A 342 11.22 21.96 -4.86
CA MET A 342 10.83 20.64 -4.33
C MET A 342 9.32 20.42 -4.44
N ALA A 343 8.52 21.42 -4.11
CA ALA A 343 7.06 21.39 -4.28
C ALA A 343 6.67 21.24 -5.77
N SER A 344 7.30 22.02 -6.66
CA SER A 344 7.08 21.89 -8.11
C SER A 344 7.47 20.50 -8.62
N PHE A 345 8.62 19.97 -8.21
CA PHE A 345 9.09 18.64 -8.62
C PHE A 345 8.15 17.54 -8.13
N ARG A 346 7.70 17.60 -6.87
CA ARG A 346 6.67 16.71 -6.34
C ARG A 346 5.40 16.73 -7.21
N SER A 347 4.91 17.93 -7.53
CA SER A 347 3.71 18.11 -8.36
C SER A 347 3.88 17.52 -9.75
N LEU A 348 5.04 17.66 -10.39
CA LEU A 348 5.36 17.02 -11.67
C LEU A 348 5.37 15.49 -11.57
N CYS A 349 5.85 14.94 -10.47
CA CYS A 349 5.87 13.50 -10.20
C CYS A 349 4.49 12.93 -9.78
N ALA A 350 3.49 13.76 -9.55
CA ALA A 350 2.12 13.36 -9.15
C ALA A 350 1.21 13.03 -10.34
N SER A 351 1.76 12.94 -11.55
CA SER A 351 1.02 12.56 -12.74
C SER A 351 0.66 11.08 -12.78
N PRO A 352 -0.45 10.66 -13.42
CA PRO A 352 -0.77 9.26 -13.64
C PRO A 352 0.39 8.52 -14.30
N HIS A 353 0.68 7.31 -13.83
CA HIS A 353 1.76 6.43 -14.31
C HIS A 353 3.21 6.94 -14.11
N ALA A 354 3.41 8.14 -13.56
CA ALA A 354 4.74 8.71 -13.31
C ALA A 354 5.59 7.91 -12.30
N GLY A 355 4.94 7.15 -11.44
CA GLY A 355 5.59 6.35 -10.41
C GLY A 355 5.47 4.85 -10.58
N ASP A 356 4.95 4.35 -11.69
CA ASP A 356 4.69 2.91 -11.89
C ASP A 356 5.98 2.07 -11.82
N TRP A 357 7.13 2.63 -12.19
CA TRP A 357 8.45 2.00 -12.04
C TRP A 357 8.80 1.64 -10.60
N ILE A 358 8.25 2.36 -9.59
CA ILE A 358 8.53 2.12 -8.17
C ILE A 358 7.98 0.75 -7.72
N LEU A 359 6.85 0.35 -8.26
CA LEU A 359 6.18 -0.93 -7.90
C LEU A 359 6.37 -2.00 -8.97
N ALA A 360 7.13 -1.72 -10.02
CA ALA A 360 7.34 -2.67 -11.07
C ALA A 360 8.19 -3.85 -10.59
N THR A 361 7.66 -5.06 -10.65
CA THR A 361 8.44 -6.28 -10.48
C THR A 361 9.31 -6.50 -11.71
N PRO A 362 10.56 -7.00 -11.59
CA PRO A 362 11.38 -7.27 -12.76
C PRO A 362 10.66 -8.28 -13.66
N PRO A 363 10.64 -8.07 -14.99
CA PRO A 363 10.39 -9.17 -15.88
C PRO A 363 11.51 -10.22 -15.68
N SER A 364 11.20 -11.47 -15.89
CA SER A 364 12.18 -12.54 -15.91
C SER A 364 13.18 -12.30 -17.06
N GLY A 365 14.30 -11.66 -16.78
CA GLY A 365 15.34 -11.30 -17.74
C GLY A 365 16.10 -10.05 -17.27
N ASP A 366 17.40 -10.17 -17.03
CA ASP A 366 18.24 -9.16 -16.36
C ASP A 366 18.36 -7.82 -17.11
N GLU A 367 18.27 -7.81 -18.43
CA GLU A 367 18.54 -6.61 -19.25
C GLU A 367 17.51 -5.49 -19.13
N LYS A 368 16.27 -5.81 -18.73
CA LYS A 368 15.16 -4.85 -18.58
C LYS A 368 14.93 -4.38 -17.14
N SER A 369 15.70 -4.90 -16.18
CA SER A 369 15.56 -4.51 -14.78
C SER A 369 16.44 -3.30 -14.44
N LEU A 370 16.03 -2.54 -13.42
CA LEU A 370 16.86 -1.50 -12.82
C LEU A 370 17.88 -2.15 -11.87
N SER A 371 19.16 -1.86 -12.04
CA SER A 371 20.21 -2.23 -11.08
C SER A 371 20.02 -1.49 -9.74
N SER A 372 20.62 -1.99 -8.67
CA SER A 372 20.58 -1.31 -7.36
C SER A 372 21.09 0.13 -7.42
N ARG A 373 22.13 0.39 -8.22
CA ARG A 373 22.69 1.74 -8.41
C ARG A 373 21.73 2.65 -9.14
N GLU A 374 21.13 2.20 -10.25
CA GLU A 374 20.10 2.95 -10.98
C GLU A 374 18.90 3.27 -10.09
N TRP A 375 18.46 2.28 -9.30
CA TRP A 375 17.37 2.42 -8.36
C TRP A 375 17.67 3.49 -7.29
N GLN A 376 18.85 3.47 -6.70
CA GLN A 376 19.25 4.47 -5.69
C GLN A 376 19.32 5.87 -6.26
N PHE A 377 19.84 6.04 -7.49
CA PHE A 377 19.87 7.34 -8.17
C PHE A 377 18.46 7.87 -8.43
N LEU A 378 17.53 7.03 -8.88
CA LEU A 378 16.13 7.39 -9.08
C LEU A 378 15.42 7.77 -7.79
N LEU A 379 15.65 7.04 -6.69
CA LEU A 379 15.08 7.39 -5.39
C LEU A 379 15.63 8.74 -4.87
N ARG A 380 16.94 8.97 -4.99
CA ARG A 380 17.53 10.26 -4.64
C ARG A 380 16.94 11.39 -5.45
N TRP A 381 16.82 11.21 -6.76
CA TRP A 381 16.22 12.20 -7.64
C TRP A 381 14.76 12.48 -7.26
N ARG A 382 13.96 11.45 -7.07
CA ARG A 382 12.54 11.57 -6.71
C ARG A 382 12.33 12.22 -5.34
N LEU A 383 13.23 12.00 -4.40
CA LEU A 383 13.19 12.62 -3.07
C LEU A 383 13.89 14.01 -3.02
N CYS A 384 14.28 14.55 -4.16
CA CYS A 384 15.04 15.80 -4.24
C CYS A 384 16.29 15.80 -3.33
N ILE A 385 16.98 14.67 -3.24
CA ILE A 385 18.26 14.57 -2.53
C ILE A 385 19.35 15.11 -3.45
N PRO A 386 20.15 16.10 -3.02
CA PRO A 386 21.21 16.63 -3.85
C PRO A 386 22.27 15.56 -4.14
N PHE A 387 22.77 15.51 -5.38
CA PHE A 387 23.84 14.61 -5.80
C PHE A 387 25.22 15.18 -5.47
N ALA A 388 25.57 16.31 -6.09
CA ALA A 388 26.83 17.02 -5.86
C ALA A 388 26.67 18.49 -6.25
N GLN A 389 27.43 19.38 -5.62
CA GLN A 389 27.43 20.81 -5.94
C GLN A 389 28.66 21.20 -6.76
N GLY A 390 28.49 22.13 -7.67
CA GLY A 390 29.60 22.78 -8.38
C GLY A 390 30.39 21.87 -9.34
N CYS A 391 29.88 20.69 -9.70
CA CYS A 391 30.53 19.83 -10.68
C CYS A 391 30.24 20.29 -12.10
N ALA A 392 31.23 20.13 -12.99
CA ALA A 392 31.07 20.42 -14.41
C ALA A 392 30.23 19.33 -15.09
N CYS A 393 29.37 19.71 -16.04
CA CYS A 393 28.65 18.80 -16.88
C CYS A 393 29.61 18.04 -17.80
N PRO A 394 29.63 16.70 -17.79
CA PRO A 394 30.51 15.93 -18.68
C PRO A 394 30.22 16.14 -20.17
N GLY A 395 29.01 16.62 -20.50
CA GLY A 395 28.60 16.83 -21.88
C GLY A 395 28.94 18.21 -22.44
N CYS A 396 28.65 19.30 -21.70
CA CYS A 396 28.84 20.67 -22.18
C CYS A 396 29.89 21.48 -21.41
N GLY A 397 30.40 20.97 -20.29
CA GLY A 397 31.39 21.65 -19.44
C GLY A 397 30.82 22.71 -18.50
N GLU A 398 29.54 23.07 -18.60
CA GLU A 398 28.92 24.06 -17.70
C GLU A 398 28.71 23.50 -16.29
N VAL A 399 28.65 24.39 -15.30
CA VAL A 399 28.38 24.02 -13.91
C VAL A 399 26.95 23.47 -13.80
N GLN A 400 26.83 22.26 -13.22
CA GLN A 400 25.56 21.62 -13.00
C GLN A 400 24.91 22.07 -11.69
N ASP A 401 23.56 22.08 -11.65
CA ASP A 401 22.81 22.13 -10.41
C ASP A 401 22.94 20.82 -9.60
N ALA A 402 22.70 20.88 -8.30
CA ALA A 402 22.85 19.74 -7.42
C ALA A 402 21.79 18.64 -7.61
N TYR A 403 20.71 18.90 -8.33
CA TYR A 403 19.53 18.03 -8.42
C TYR A 403 19.36 17.34 -9.78
N GLY A 404 20.23 17.65 -10.75
CA GLY A 404 20.21 17.04 -12.07
C GLY A 404 19.27 17.70 -13.08
N ASP A 405 18.75 18.90 -12.80
CA ASP A 405 17.87 19.61 -13.71
C ASP A 405 18.61 19.99 -15.00
N HIS A 406 19.85 20.46 -14.87
CA HIS A 406 20.75 20.69 -16.01
C HIS A 406 21.00 19.38 -16.79
N ALA A 407 21.33 18.31 -16.11
CA ALA A 407 21.58 17.01 -16.76
C ALA A 407 20.38 16.56 -17.59
N MET A 408 19.15 16.73 -17.08
CA MET A 408 17.92 16.38 -17.81
C MET A 408 17.61 17.30 -19.00
N ALA A 409 18.13 18.53 -19.03
CA ALA A 409 17.90 19.52 -20.09
C ALA A 409 19.05 19.60 -21.09
N CYS A 410 20.26 19.16 -20.74
CA CYS A 410 21.47 19.27 -21.55
C CYS A 410 21.44 18.36 -22.78
N ILE A 411 21.57 18.96 -23.97
CA ILE A 411 21.55 18.24 -25.26
C ILE A 411 22.69 17.23 -25.34
N SER A 412 23.86 17.55 -24.79
CA SER A 412 25.06 16.71 -24.85
C SER A 412 25.03 15.55 -23.85
N MET A 413 24.02 15.45 -22.97
CA MET A 413 23.93 14.44 -21.90
C MET A 413 23.04 13.24 -22.24
N GLY A 414 22.91 12.88 -23.54
CA GLY A 414 22.26 11.61 -23.91
C GLY A 414 20.75 11.68 -24.12
N ILE A 415 20.22 12.82 -24.58
CA ILE A 415 18.81 12.99 -24.94
C ILE A 415 18.35 11.90 -25.92
N TYR A 416 19.20 11.56 -26.92
CA TYR A 416 18.93 10.48 -27.87
C TYR A 416 18.80 9.10 -27.20
N ARG A 417 19.53 8.85 -26.14
CA ARG A 417 19.43 7.59 -25.41
C ARG A 417 18.07 7.46 -24.72
N ARG A 418 17.59 8.51 -24.06
CA ARG A 418 16.25 8.52 -23.46
C ARG A 418 15.16 8.27 -24.49
N HIS A 419 15.25 8.94 -25.61
CA HIS A 419 14.36 8.75 -26.74
C HIS A 419 14.33 7.28 -27.17
N ASN A 420 15.50 6.66 -27.40
CA ASN A 420 15.60 5.29 -27.84
C ASN A 420 15.00 4.30 -26.84
N TYR A 421 15.23 4.47 -25.53
CA TYR A 421 14.65 3.59 -24.52
C TYR A 421 13.12 3.57 -24.56
N VAL A 422 12.50 4.74 -24.67
CA VAL A 422 11.03 4.85 -24.73
C VAL A 422 10.49 4.33 -26.05
N ARG A 423 11.16 4.66 -27.17
CA ARG A 423 10.82 4.16 -28.51
C ARG A 423 10.84 2.63 -28.57
N ASP A 424 11.93 2.02 -28.09
CA ASP A 424 12.10 0.56 -28.16
C ASP A 424 11.12 -0.17 -27.25
N ALA A 425 10.81 0.38 -26.08
CA ALA A 425 9.79 -0.15 -25.21
C ALA A 425 8.39 -0.07 -25.86
N LEU A 426 8.03 1.07 -26.44
CA LEU A 426 6.76 1.25 -27.15
C LEU A 426 6.64 0.29 -28.34
N LEU A 427 7.72 0.13 -29.12
CA LEU A 427 7.77 -0.81 -30.25
C LEU A 427 7.49 -2.25 -29.77
N GLN A 428 8.10 -2.68 -28.67
CA GLN A 428 7.87 -4.00 -28.09
C GLN A 428 6.42 -4.19 -27.62
N GLU A 429 5.82 -3.16 -27.02
CA GLU A 429 4.40 -3.24 -26.60
C GLU A 429 3.46 -3.32 -27.82
N CYS A 430 3.75 -2.58 -28.90
CA CYS A 430 2.99 -2.69 -30.16
C CYS A 430 3.07 -4.12 -30.73
N GLN A 431 4.28 -4.69 -30.83
CA GLN A 431 4.49 -6.06 -31.30
C GLN A 431 3.83 -7.11 -30.39
N GLY A 432 3.94 -6.90 -29.08
CA GLY A 432 3.27 -7.72 -28.06
C GLY A 432 1.75 -7.73 -28.23
N ALA A 433 1.15 -6.57 -28.52
CA ALA A 433 -0.27 -6.43 -28.79
C ALA A 433 -0.70 -6.98 -30.18
N GLY A 434 0.24 -7.39 -31.03
CA GLY A 434 -0.04 -7.93 -32.36
C GLY A 434 -0.21 -6.84 -33.44
N VAL A 435 0.26 -5.62 -33.16
CA VAL A 435 0.29 -4.54 -34.13
C VAL A 435 1.55 -4.69 -34.99
N THR A 436 1.38 -4.74 -36.32
CA THR A 436 2.54 -4.71 -37.25
C THR A 436 3.21 -3.36 -37.15
N SER A 437 4.46 -3.37 -36.71
CA SER A 437 5.18 -2.14 -36.38
C SER A 437 6.66 -2.21 -36.80
N HIS A 438 7.19 -1.12 -37.30
CA HIS A 438 8.56 -1.00 -37.77
C HIS A 438 9.26 0.18 -37.12
N SER A 439 10.54 0.01 -36.75
CA SER A 439 11.40 1.12 -36.37
C SER A 439 11.91 1.85 -37.65
N ASN A 440 12.12 3.14 -37.53
CA ASN A 440 12.58 4.00 -38.65
C ASN A 440 11.56 4.08 -39.82
N GLY A 441 10.43 4.71 -39.52
CA GLY A 441 9.32 4.89 -40.47
C GLY A 441 9.79 5.38 -41.85
N ALA A 442 8.99 5.06 -42.87
CA ALA A 442 9.27 5.43 -44.23
C ALA A 442 9.48 6.95 -44.38
N PRO A 443 10.45 7.41 -45.19
CA PRO A 443 10.61 8.83 -45.47
C PRO A 443 9.37 9.36 -46.22
N LEU A 444 8.95 10.58 -45.89
CA LEU A 444 7.92 11.26 -46.66
C LEU A 444 8.46 11.51 -48.07
N PRO A 445 7.73 11.07 -49.13
CA PRO A 445 8.26 11.09 -50.51
C PRO A 445 8.70 12.47 -51.00
N GLU A 446 8.08 13.54 -50.51
CA GLU A 446 8.32 14.90 -51.01
C GLU A 446 9.31 15.73 -50.18
N LEU A 447 9.55 15.38 -48.90
CA LEU A 447 10.33 16.20 -47.97
C LEU A 447 11.67 15.57 -47.57
N GLY A 448 11.91 14.30 -47.89
CA GLY A 448 13.08 13.56 -47.39
C GLY A 448 13.14 13.39 -45.86
N ASP A 449 12.21 14.02 -45.14
CA ASP A 449 12.10 13.97 -43.71
C ASP A 449 11.46 12.65 -43.25
N ARG A 450 11.91 12.15 -42.08
CA ARG A 450 11.34 10.98 -41.44
C ARG A 450 10.48 11.44 -40.26
N PRO A 451 9.15 11.54 -40.43
CA PRO A 451 8.26 12.06 -39.37
C PRO A 451 8.02 11.07 -38.25
N ALA A 452 8.49 9.83 -38.36
CA ALA A 452 8.18 8.77 -37.44
C ALA A 452 9.41 8.00 -36.95
N ASP A 453 9.45 7.73 -35.66
CA ASP A 453 10.38 6.79 -35.05
C ASP A 453 9.83 5.36 -35.10
N ILE A 454 8.51 5.20 -35.06
CA ILE A 454 7.78 3.95 -35.20
C ILE A 454 6.69 4.15 -36.25
N PHE A 455 6.56 3.20 -37.16
CA PHE A 455 5.49 3.15 -38.12
C PHE A 455 4.59 1.95 -37.83
N LEU A 456 3.29 2.19 -37.72
CA LEU A 456 2.27 1.19 -37.45
C LEU A 456 1.44 1.00 -38.72
N ASP A 457 1.45 -0.20 -39.31
CA ASP A 457 0.76 -0.47 -40.57
C ASP A 457 -0.75 -0.39 -40.47
N ASN A 458 -1.29 -0.99 -39.41
CA ASN A 458 -2.73 -1.07 -39.12
C ASN A 458 -2.99 -0.72 -37.67
N PHE A 459 -3.27 0.55 -37.39
CA PHE A 459 -3.58 1.00 -36.03
C PHE A 459 -4.86 1.87 -36.03
N GLY A 460 -5.81 1.55 -35.18
CA GLY A 460 -7.08 2.27 -35.12
C GLY A 460 -8.02 1.95 -36.27
N ALA A 461 -8.32 2.92 -37.10
CA ALA A 461 -9.25 2.78 -38.24
C ALA A 461 -8.69 2.03 -39.45
N GLY A 462 -7.56 1.37 -39.31
CA GLY A 462 -6.94 0.60 -40.41
C GLY A 462 -6.02 1.39 -41.31
N SER A 463 -5.76 2.67 -41.01
CA SER A 463 -4.78 3.50 -41.74
C SER A 463 -3.41 3.38 -41.09
N PRO A 464 -2.32 3.49 -41.85
CA PRO A 464 -0.97 3.57 -41.30
C PRO A 464 -0.80 4.80 -40.41
N VAL A 465 -0.05 4.66 -39.31
CA VAL A 465 0.19 5.73 -38.34
C VAL A 465 1.68 5.92 -38.11
N ALA A 466 2.14 7.14 -38.27
CA ALA A 466 3.48 7.60 -37.96
C ALA A 466 3.52 8.05 -36.49
N VAL A 467 4.33 7.41 -35.64
CA VAL A 467 4.50 7.75 -34.23
C VAL A 467 5.87 8.36 -34.00
N ASP A 468 5.91 9.62 -33.55
CA ASP A 468 7.14 10.34 -33.17
C ASP A 468 7.30 10.37 -31.67
N VAL A 469 8.34 9.76 -31.14
CA VAL A 469 8.63 9.68 -29.72
C VAL A 469 9.46 10.89 -29.29
N SER A 470 9.12 11.50 -28.17
CA SER A 470 9.89 12.60 -27.59
C SER A 470 9.92 12.52 -26.06
N VAL A 471 11.09 12.74 -25.46
CA VAL A 471 11.22 12.85 -23.99
C VAL A 471 11.76 14.24 -23.67
N VAL A 472 10.95 15.04 -22.96
CA VAL A 472 11.26 16.42 -22.61
C VAL A 472 11.46 16.60 -21.10
N SER A 473 12.30 17.57 -20.69
CA SER A 473 12.43 17.89 -19.27
C SER A 473 11.18 18.60 -18.76
N GLY A 474 10.61 18.12 -17.65
CA GLY A 474 9.49 18.75 -16.96
C GLY A 474 9.89 20.05 -16.26
N LEU A 475 11.11 20.09 -15.68
CA LEU A 475 11.72 21.29 -15.10
C LEU A 475 12.73 21.91 -16.07
N GLN A 476 12.69 23.22 -16.21
CA GLN A 476 13.72 23.96 -16.93
C GLN A 476 14.31 25.05 -16.02
N PRO A 477 15.66 25.07 -15.85
CA PRO A 477 16.33 26.07 -14.99
C PRO A 477 16.03 27.52 -15.37
N SER A 478 15.72 27.78 -16.66
CA SER A 478 15.47 29.11 -17.22
C SER A 478 14.03 29.61 -17.12
N ARG A 479 13.08 28.81 -16.55
CA ARG A 479 11.65 29.19 -16.45
C ARG A 479 11.19 29.30 -15.01
N SER A 480 10.17 30.14 -14.80
CA SER A 480 9.50 30.25 -13.49
C SER A 480 8.96 28.90 -13.03
N LEU A 481 9.32 28.49 -11.83
CA LEU A 481 8.83 27.25 -11.17
C LEU A 481 7.31 27.28 -10.95
N ALA A 482 6.73 28.48 -10.80
CA ALA A 482 5.29 28.66 -10.57
C ALA A 482 4.42 28.20 -11.77
N THR A 483 4.98 28.02 -12.96
CA THR A 483 4.27 27.57 -14.16
C THR A 483 4.53 26.11 -14.52
N SER A 484 5.26 25.38 -13.68
CA SER A 484 5.65 23.98 -13.93
C SER A 484 4.55 23.05 -13.40
N HIS A 485 3.61 22.67 -14.27
CA HIS A 485 2.59 21.67 -14.01
C HIS A 485 2.84 20.41 -14.84
N ALA A 486 2.50 19.24 -14.28
CA ALA A 486 2.66 17.96 -14.96
C ALA A 486 1.94 17.93 -16.33
N GLY A 487 2.61 17.43 -17.34
CA GLY A 487 2.08 17.30 -18.70
C GLY A 487 2.09 18.58 -19.54
N VAL A 488 2.38 19.76 -18.97
CA VAL A 488 2.40 21.03 -19.74
C VAL A 488 3.47 21.00 -20.81
N ARG A 489 4.67 20.50 -20.49
CA ARG A 489 5.77 20.41 -21.45
C ARG A 489 5.50 19.35 -22.51
N ALA A 490 4.92 18.22 -22.10
CA ALA A 490 4.49 17.18 -23.03
C ALA A 490 3.47 17.74 -24.03
N LYS A 491 2.44 18.44 -23.57
CA LYS A 491 1.42 19.09 -24.41
C LYS A 491 2.02 20.11 -25.39
N GLN A 492 2.94 20.95 -24.92
CA GLN A 492 3.63 21.92 -25.78
C GLN A 492 4.41 21.21 -26.90
N ARG A 493 5.10 20.11 -26.55
CA ARG A 493 5.85 19.34 -27.53
C ARG A 493 4.94 18.60 -28.51
N GLU A 494 3.83 18.03 -28.05
CA GLU A 494 2.81 17.43 -28.92
C GLU A 494 2.31 18.43 -29.97
N THR A 495 1.96 19.65 -29.52
CA THR A 495 1.49 20.73 -30.42
C THR A 495 2.56 21.10 -31.46
N GLN A 496 3.82 21.25 -31.02
CA GLN A 496 4.93 21.54 -31.94
C GLN A 496 5.09 20.48 -33.03
N LYS A 497 5.06 19.21 -32.63
CA LYS A 497 5.21 18.07 -33.53
C LYS A 497 4.03 17.93 -34.49
N LYS A 498 2.80 18.15 -34.02
CA LYS A 498 1.62 18.16 -34.88
C LYS A 498 1.73 19.26 -35.96
N ASN A 499 2.05 20.49 -35.55
CA ASN A 499 2.21 21.59 -36.48
C ASN A 499 3.32 21.33 -37.54
N GLN A 500 4.31 20.51 -37.18
CA GLN A 500 5.42 20.19 -38.07
C GLN A 500 5.10 19.08 -39.09
N TYR A 501 4.36 18.03 -38.68
CA TYR A 501 4.27 16.79 -39.48
C TYR A 501 2.84 16.32 -39.79
N GLU A 502 1.80 16.77 -39.07
CA GLU A 502 0.46 16.21 -39.21
C GLU A 502 -0.14 16.41 -40.60
N GLU A 503 0.06 17.58 -41.19
CA GLU A 503 -0.46 17.91 -42.53
C GLU A 503 0.25 17.08 -43.61
N SER A 504 1.57 16.98 -43.55
CA SER A 504 2.38 16.20 -44.49
C SER A 504 2.07 14.69 -44.42
N CYS A 505 1.85 14.15 -43.20
CA CYS A 505 1.41 12.76 -43.04
C CYS A 505 0.01 12.55 -43.62
N ARG A 506 -0.92 13.47 -43.35
CA ARG A 506 -2.29 13.40 -43.88
C ARG A 506 -2.34 13.43 -45.40
N ALA A 507 -1.47 14.20 -46.05
CA ALA A 507 -1.37 14.29 -47.51
C ALA A 507 -1.05 12.94 -48.18
N VAL A 508 -0.32 12.06 -47.48
CA VAL A 508 0.01 10.69 -47.95
C VAL A 508 -0.90 9.62 -47.36
N GLY A 509 -1.99 10.00 -46.70
CA GLY A 509 -2.97 9.07 -46.10
C GLY A 509 -2.52 8.44 -44.79
N TRP A 510 -1.55 9.00 -44.07
CA TRP A 510 -1.06 8.51 -42.79
C TRP A 510 -1.65 9.31 -41.63
N GLY A 511 -1.96 8.62 -40.52
CA GLY A 511 -2.13 9.27 -39.24
C GLY A 511 -0.79 9.72 -38.66
N PHE A 512 -0.79 10.79 -37.86
CA PHE A 512 0.40 11.24 -37.13
C PHE A 512 0.10 11.33 -35.62
N VAL A 513 0.98 10.74 -34.80
CA VAL A 513 0.84 10.74 -33.33
C VAL A 513 2.17 11.12 -32.67
N PRO A 514 2.27 12.28 -32.02
CA PRO A 514 3.37 12.61 -31.14
C PRO A 514 3.25 11.87 -29.82
N PHE A 515 4.14 10.93 -29.55
CA PHE A 515 4.20 10.17 -28.31
C PHE A 515 5.21 10.81 -27.35
N VAL A 516 4.71 11.66 -26.44
CA VAL A 516 5.57 12.52 -25.62
C VAL A 516 5.53 12.13 -24.14
N ALA A 517 6.70 12.03 -23.52
CA ALA A 517 6.88 11.87 -22.08
C ALA A 517 7.68 13.03 -21.49
N GLU A 518 7.41 13.38 -20.24
CA GLU A 518 8.28 14.22 -19.42
C GLU A 518 9.25 13.35 -18.61
N THR A 519 10.44 13.85 -18.32
CA THR A 519 11.42 13.14 -17.49
C THR A 519 10.87 12.81 -16.09
N THR A 520 9.93 13.58 -15.56
CA THR A 520 9.24 13.34 -14.30
C THR A 520 8.18 12.23 -14.38
N GLY A 521 7.91 11.68 -15.56
CA GLY A 521 6.98 10.57 -15.78
C GLY A 521 5.58 10.99 -16.21
N ALA A 522 5.31 12.27 -16.45
CA ALA A 522 4.05 12.70 -17.04
C ALA A 522 4.02 12.37 -18.55
N TRP A 523 2.92 11.81 -19.01
CA TRP A 523 2.71 11.43 -20.40
C TRP A 523 1.75 12.40 -21.10
N GLY A 524 1.99 12.65 -22.37
CA GLY A 524 1.13 13.49 -23.17
C GLY A 524 -0.23 12.87 -23.46
N SER A 525 -1.19 13.70 -23.84
CA SER A 525 -2.56 13.25 -24.12
C SER A 525 -2.65 12.26 -25.29
N GLU A 526 -1.81 12.43 -26.31
CA GLU A 526 -1.74 11.51 -27.43
C GLU A 526 -1.11 10.18 -27.06
N ALA A 527 -0.09 10.20 -26.18
CA ALA A 527 0.49 8.98 -25.61
C ALA A 527 -0.57 8.16 -24.86
N HIS A 528 -1.41 8.79 -24.03
CA HIS A 528 -2.50 8.10 -23.34
C HIS A 528 -3.51 7.46 -24.30
N LYS A 529 -3.83 8.08 -25.43
CA LYS A 529 -4.73 7.52 -26.45
C LYS A 529 -4.15 6.26 -27.08
N VAL A 530 -2.89 6.31 -27.51
CA VAL A 530 -2.17 5.16 -28.06
C VAL A 530 -2.14 4.02 -27.05
N MET A 531 -1.78 4.32 -25.80
CA MET A 531 -1.71 3.32 -24.73
C MET A 531 -3.06 2.67 -24.44
N SER A 532 -4.14 3.45 -24.38
CA SER A 532 -5.49 2.91 -24.16
C SER A 532 -5.90 1.90 -25.24
N GLN A 533 -5.52 2.17 -26.49
CA GLN A 533 -5.79 1.29 -27.62
C GLN A 533 -4.91 0.03 -27.57
N LEU A 534 -3.59 0.18 -27.33
CA LEU A 534 -2.66 -0.94 -27.16
C LEU A 534 -3.08 -1.88 -26.03
N ILE A 535 -3.48 -1.32 -24.89
CA ILE A 535 -3.98 -2.08 -23.73
C ILE A 535 -5.20 -2.93 -24.12
N SER A 536 -6.13 -2.35 -24.90
CA SER A 536 -7.32 -3.07 -25.35
C SER A 536 -6.97 -4.22 -26.30
N LEU A 537 -6.02 -4.00 -27.23
CA LEU A 537 -5.54 -5.02 -28.15
C LEU A 537 -4.76 -6.14 -27.43
N SER A 538 -3.87 -5.76 -26.50
CA SER A 538 -3.09 -6.70 -25.68
C SER A 538 -4.00 -7.58 -24.83
N ALA A 539 -4.98 -6.98 -24.13
CA ALA A 539 -5.94 -7.70 -23.31
C ALA A 539 -6.72 -8.74 -24.14
N SER A 540 -7.21 -8.34 -25.33
CA SER A 540 -7.93 -9.24 -26.24
C SER A 540 -7.07 -10.39 -26.76
N LYS A 541 -5.79 -10.11 -27.08
CA LYS A 541 -4.88 -11.10 -27.65
C LYS A 541 -4.46 -12.17 -26.62
N ILE A 542 -4.21 -11.75 -25.38
CA ILE A 542 -3.68 -12.63 -24.31
C ILE A 542 -4.81 -13.26 -23.49
N GLY A 543 -6.05 -12.73 -23.58
CA GLY A 543 -7.18 -13.19 -22.76
C GLY A 543 -7.13 -12.70 -21.32
N GLU A 544 -6.47 -11.57 -21.07
CA GLU A 544 -6.37 -10.90 -19.76
C GLU A 544 -7.44 -9.81 -19.62
N THR A 545 -7.65 -9.37 -18.37
CA THR A 545 -8.47 -8.18 -18.12
C THR A 545 -7.75 -6.91 -18.58
N LYS A 546 -8.52 -5.88 -18.97
CA LYS A 546 -7.93 -4.57 -19.29
C LYS A 546 -7.10 -4.00 -18.13
N GLN A 547 -7.48 -4.29 -16.88
CA GLN A 547 -6.75 -3.82 -15.70
C GLN A 547 -5.36 -4.44 -15.59
N GLU A 548 -5.24 -5.74 -15.82
CA GLU A 548 -3.95 -6.46 -15.83
C GLU A 548 -3.04 -5.96 -16.95
N SER A 549 -3.57 -5.86 -18.18
CA SER A 549 -2.84 -5.30 -19.32
C SER A 549 -2.42 -3.84 -19.09
N THR A 550 -3.29 -3.00 -18.47
CA THR A 550 -2.94 -1.62 -18.10
C THR A 550 -1.70 -1.59 -17.21
N VAL A 551 -1.70 -2.40 -16.17
CA VAL A 551 -0.57 -2.45 -15.22
C VAL A 551 0.72 -2.91 -15.92
N LYS A 552 0.67 -3.91 -16.79
CA LYS A 552 1.85 -4.43 -17.52
C LYS A 552 2.45 -3.39 -18.45
N VAL A 553 1.62 -2.84 -19.33
CA VAL A 553 2.06 -1.96 -20.40
C VAL A 553 2.61 -0.64 -19.86
N TRP A 554 1.92 0.00 -18.91
CA TRP A 554 2.43 1.23 -18.27
C TRP A 554 3.70 1.00 -17.44
N LYS A 555 3.81 -0.14 -16.75
CA LYS A 555 5.04 -0.49 -16.03
C LYS A 555 6.23 -0.62 -16.97
N SER A 556 6.07 -1.27 -18.11
CA SER A 556 7.12 -1.44 -19.11
C SER A 556 7.69 -0.09 -19.58
N LEU A 557 6.82 0.82 -20.00
CA LEU A 557 7.24 2.16 -20.44
C LEU A 557 7.82 3.00 -19.29
N SER A 558 7.22 2.92 -18.10
CA SER A 558 7.71 3.64 -16.92
C SER A 558 9.11 3.17 -16.52
N ILE A 559 9.41 1.87 -16.60
CA ILE A 559 10.76 1.32 -16.35
C ILE A 559 11.75 1.81 -17.41
N ALA A 560 11.38 1.77 -18.70
CA ALA A 560 12.24 2.22 -19.77
C ALA A 560 12.63 3.69 -19.61
N LEU A 561 11.67 4.54 -19.32
CA LEU A 561 11.90 5.96 -19.03
C LEU A 561 12.79 6.12 -17.79
N ALA A 562 12.47 5.44 -16.68
CA ALA A 562 13.24 5.52 -15.43
C ALA A 562 14.69 5.06 -15.63
N LYS A 563 14.92 3.95 -16.35
CA LYS A 563 16.27 3.44 -16.63
C LYS A 563 17.10 4.46 -17.40
N SER A 564 16.53 5.06 -18.43
CA SER A 564 17.20 6.08 -19.22
C SER A 564 17.58 7.33 -18.41
N ILE A 565 16.72 7.73 -17.45
CA ILE A 565 16.98 8.85 -16.53
C ILE A 565 18.09 8.47 -15.55
N ALA A 566 18.04 7.25 -14.99
CA ALA A 566 19.06 6.76 -14.07
C ALA A 566 20.46 6.75 -14.71
N GLU A 567 20.58 6.23 -15.93
CA GLU A 567 21.84 6.22 -16.67
C GLU A 567 22.37 7.63 -16.93
N GLN A 568 21.49 8.58 -17.24
CA GLN A 568 21.87 9.98 -17.45
C GLN A 568 22.35 10.64 -16.15
N LEU A 569 21.67 10.40 -15.04
CA LEU A 569 22.09 10.87 -13.71
C LEU A 569 23.42 10.23 -13.26
N ILE A 570 23.58 8.93 -13.49
CA ILE A 570 24.84 8.22 -13.20
C ILE A 570 25.98 8.77 -14.07
N GLY A 571 25.74 9.05 -15.34
CA GLY A 571 26.69 9.69 -16.23
C GLY A 571 27.10 11.09 -15.75
N ALA A 572 26.15 11.85 -15.24
CA ALA A 572 26.39 13.21 -14.74
C ALA A 572 27.10 13.24 -13.37
N PHE A 573 26.72 12.37 -12.45
CA PHE A 573 27.12 12.46 -11.03
C PHE A 573 27.82 11.20 -10.49
N GLY A 574 27.84 10.11 -11.25
CA GLY A 574 28.41 8.83 -10.81
C GLY A 574 29.84 8.89 -10.26
N PRO A 575 30.73 9.74 -10.80
CA PRO A 575 32.07 9.93 -10.24
C PRO A 575 32.11 10.62 -8.87
N TYR A 576 31.06 11.31 -8.48
CA TYR A 576 30.99 12.12 -7.25
C TYR A 576 30.19 11.43 -6.12
N ILE A 577 29.62 10.27 -6.39
CA ILE A 577 28.80 9.51 -5.42
C ILE A 577 29.39 8.11 -5.25
N TYR A 578 29.92 7.84 -4.07
CA TYR A 578 30.48 6.55 -3.65
C TYR A 578 29.47 5.74 -2.86
#